data_006577b26e18dbb6535b8fbfe71e9ec8
#
_entry.id   006577b26e18dbb6535b8fbfe71e9ec8
#
_cell.length_a   1.000
_cell.length_b   1.000
_cell.length_c   1.000
_cell.angle_alpha   90.00
_cell.angle_beta   90.00
_cell.angle_gamma   90.00
#
_symmetry.space_group_name_H-M   'P 1'
#
loop_
_entity.id
_entity.type
_entity.pdbx_description
1 polymer ?
#
loop_
_entity_poly.entity_id
_entity_poly.type
_entity_poly.pdbx_seq_one_letter_code
_entity_poly.pdbx_strand_id
1 'polypeptide(L)'
;MKRGMGIIKGFFLLAGLWLLYMPLRAQAINLENSPYIMVESYELSDEKIVPGEDFTLSLTLKNYSVSVTARDVLVNVENPGGIAPVYGTVSQTWVDEMGPGETATVSFDYTSSVEITGDYLDFSITMIGGSTANYITLRAPVGSDTPFSVMAYQIPEQITVGEYSSASISFRVLGSENVRNVAVEFTLDGETASRSTIGILTAGATRTQGVSVTAVSPGQYEGELILHYDDEADQNRSVVVAGATVTVLPPAQSEPQEPVVSPTPAEAGGSSEIFLLGIGGILILSVFVVVLLWARKKR
;
A
#
# COMPACT_ATOMS: atom_id res chain seq x y z
N MET A 1 46.54 -58.74 -45.93
CA MET A 1 45.39 -57.81 -45.80
C MET A 1 45.68 -56.73 -44.75
N LYS A 2 46.40 -55.65 -45.04
CA LYS A 2 46.68 -54.53 -44.09
C LYS A 2 46.94 -53.22 -44.85
N ARG A 3 46.15 -52.86 -45.89
CA ARG A 3 46.31 -51.58 -46.63
C ARG A 3 45.06 -50.71 -46.74
N GLY A 4 43.93 -51.08 -46.09
CA GLY A 4 42.65 -50.31 -46.19
C GLY A 4 42.38 -49.32 -45.08
N MET A 5 43.08 -49.36 -43.91
CA MET A 5 42.71 -48.64 -42.72
C MET A 5 43.38 -47.22 -42.58
N GLY A 6 44.36 -46.91 -43.43
CA GLY A 6 45.03 -45.61 -43.41
C GLY A 6 44.30 -44.47 -44.14
N ILE A 7 43.55 -44.85 -45.19
CA ILE A 7 42.86 -43.86 -46.04
C ILE A 7 41.61 -43.31 -45.39
N ILE A 8 40.86 -44.12 -44.57
CA ILE A 8 39.67 -43.70 -43.89
C ILE A 8 39.99 -42.69 -42.76
N LYS A 9 41.11 -42.92 -42.01
CA LYS A 9 41.51 -41.97 -40.95
C LYS A 9 41.97 -40.61 -41.51
N GLY A 10 42.55 -40.54 -42.69
CA GLY A 10 42.95 -39.28 -43.37
C GLY A 10 41.73 -38.47 -43.82
N PHE A 11 40.66 -39.15 -44.25
CA PHE A 11 39.46 -38.48 -44.75
C PHE A 11 38.66 -37.81 -43.62
N PHE A 12 38.57 -38.43 -42.43
CA PHE A 12 37.95 -37.83 -41.26
C PHE A 12 38.74 -36.67 -40.71
N LEU A 13 40.03 -36.67 -40.76
CA LEU A 13 40.90 -35.57 -40.30
C LEU A 13 40.80 -34.33 -41.23
N LEU A 14 40.69 -34.53 -42.55
CA LEU A 14 40.49 -33.44 -43.52
C LEU A 14 39.06 -32.89 -43.46
N ALA A 15 38.04 -33.70 -43.25
CA ALA A 15 36.65 -33.26 -43.08
C ALA A 15 36.47 -32.47 -41.78
N GLY A 16 37.15 -32.85 -40.65
CA GLY A 16 37.14 -32.13 -39.40
C GLY A 16 37.83 -30.75 -39.47
N LEU A 17 38.89 -30.64 -40.30
CA LEU A 17 39.60 -29.38 -40.51
C LEU A 17 38.79 -28.41 -41.38
N TRP A 18 37.96 -28.90 -42.29
CA TRP A 18 37.08 -28.08 -43.12
C TRP A 18 35.89 -27.48 -42.32
N LEU A 19 35.41 -28.18 -41.32
CA LEU A 19 34.38 -27.66 -40.39
C LEU A 19 34.91 -26.53 -39.48
N LEU A 20 36.21 -26.50 -39.19
CA LEU A 20 36.86 -25.43 -38.43
C LEU A 20 37.08 -24.14 -39.25
N TYR A 21 37.02 -24.22 -40.59
CA TYR A 21 37.14 -23.09 -41.52
C TYR A 21 35.81 -22.58 -42.07
N MET A 22 34.66 -23.11 -41.62
CA MET A 22 33.38 -22.46 -41.91
C MET A 22 33.38 -21.13 -41.12
N PRO A 23 33.40 -19.96 -41.76
CA PRO A 23 33.22 -18.72 -41.08
C PRO A 23 31.83 -18.85 -40.41
N LEU A 24 31.79 -18.83 -39.09
CA LEU A 24 30.58 -18.47 -38.36
C LEU A 24 30.19 -17.10 -38.90
N ARG A 25 29.31 -17.06 -39.91
CA ARG A 25 28.62 -15.82 -40.25
C ARG A 25 27.79 -15.49 -39.03
N ALA A 26 28.37 -14.71 -38.12
CA ALA A 26 27.59 -13.89 -37.28
C ALA A 26 26.67 -13.10 -38.22
N GLN A 27 25.40 -13.43 -38.29
CA GLN A 27 24.43 -12.54 -38.90
C GLN A 27 24.50 -11.29 -38.06
N ALA A 28 25.27 -10.30 -38.51
CA ALA A 28 25.13 -8.95 -38.01
C ALA A 28 23.65 -8.61 -38.26
N ILE A 29 22.92 -8.43 -37.18
CA ILE A 29 21.57 -7.86 -37.23
C ILE A 29 21.75 -6.58 -38.00
N ASN A 30 21.13 -6.48 -39.18
CA ASN A 30 21.28 -5.34 -40.04
C ASN A 30 20.46 -4.19 -39.48
N LEU A 31 21.01 -3.52 -38.46
CA LEU A 31 20.42 -2.37 -37.77
C LEU A 31 20.19 -1.18 -38.71
N GLU A 32 20.79 -1.23 -39.92
CA GLU A 32 20.66 -0.15 -40.92
C GLU A 32 19.25 -0.01 -41.51
N ASN A 33 18.42 -1.07 -41.50
CA ASN A 33 17.11 -1.08 -42.15
C ASN A 33 15.94 -1.42 -41.19
N SER A 34 16.16 -1.42 -39.90
CA SER A 34 15.11 -1.69 -38.90
C SER A 34 15.17 -0.68 -37.78
N PRO A 35 14.02 -0.22 -37.28
CA PRO A 35 14.00 0.63 -36.10
C PRO A 35 14.53 -0.15 -34.88
N TYR A 36 15.38 0.49 -34.08
CA TYR A 36 15.95 -0.09 -32.90
C TYR A 36 15.65 0.81 -31.68
N ILE A 37 14.59 0.47 -30.95
CA ILE A 37 14.10 1.27 -29.84
C ILE A 37 14.47 0.59 -28.53
N MET A 38 15.02 1.37 -27.60
CA MET A 38 15.38 0.91 -26.26
C MET A 38 14.91 1.91 -25.23
N VAL A 39 14.76 1.46 -23.98
CA VAL A 39 14.64 2.35 -22.82
C VAL A 39 16.02 2.96 -22.55
N GLU A 40 16.15 4.28 -22.64
CA GLU A 40 17.36 5.04 -22.31
C GLU A 40 17.48 5.29 -20.82
N SER A 41 16.34 5.64 -20.18
CA SER A 41 16.24 5.85 -18.73
C SER A 41 14.82 5.61 -18.25
N TYR A 42 14.68 5.49 -16.95
CA TYR A 42 13.39 5.49 -16.29
C TYR A 42 13.41 6.38 -15.04
N GLU A 43 12.23 6.83 -14.64
CA GLU A 43 12.00 7.60 -13.42
C GLU A 43 10.76 7.05 -12.72
N LEU A 44 10.79 7.03 -11.40
CA LEU A 44 9.63 6.81 -10.55
C LEU A 44 9.17 8.17 -10.01
N SER A 45 7.87 8.34 -9.73
CA SER A 45 7.35 9.56 -9.07
C SER A 45 8.03 9.83 -7.74
N ASP A 46 8.43 8.75 -7.05
CA ASP A 46 9.23 8.76 -5.84
C ASP A 46 10.51 7.95 -6.10
N GLU A 47 11.55 8.13 -5.29
CA GLU A 47 12.81 7.43 -5.48
C GLU A 47 12.68 5.90 -5.40
N LYS A 48 11.61 5.41 -4.75
CA LYS A 48 11.32 3.99 -4.49
C LYS A 48 9.82 3.72 -4.64
N ILE A 49 9.45 2.49 -4.96
CA ILE A 49 8.07 2.01 -4.87
C ILE A 49 7.74 1.78 -3.40
N VAL A 50 6.83 2.57 -2.85
CA VAL A 50 6.38 2.40 -1.46
C VAL A 50 5.23 1.41 -1.41
N PRO A 51 5.33 0.27 -0.68
CA PRO A 51 4.26 -0.70 -0.59
C PRO A 51 2.95 -0.09 -0.06
N GLY A 52 1.86 -0.29 -0.81
CA GLY A 52 0.53 0.24 -0.49
C GLY A 52 0.23 1.63 -1.07
N GLU A 53 1.15 2.24 -1.80
CA GLU A 53 0.97 3.57 -2.40
C GLU A 53 0.90 3.50 -3.93
N ASP A 54 0.35 4.55 -4.52
CA ASP A 54 0.33 4.74 -5.97
C ASP A 54 1.65 5.38 -6.40
N PHE A 55 2.12 5.03 -7.59
CA PHE A 55 3.33 5.63 -8.19
C PHE A 55 3.20 5.70 -9.70
N THR A 56 3.99 6.59 -10.32
CA THR A 56 4.12 6.69 -11.77
C THR A 56 5.48 6.18 -12.21
N LEU A 57 5.50 5.26 -13.17
CA LEU A 57 6.69 4.80 -13.87
C LEU A 57 6.79 5.53 -15.22
N SER A 58 7.78 6.40 -15.37
CA SER A 58 8.08 7.10 -16.62
C SER A 58 9.27 6.46 -17.32
N LEU A 59 9.10 6.11 -18.61
CA LEU A 59 10.13 5.51 -19.43
C LEU A 59 10.54 6.51 -20.53
N THR A 60 11.82 6.85 -20.60
CA THR A 60 12.38 7.57 -21.73
C THR A 60 12.90 6.55 -22.74
N LEU A 61 12.27 6.51 -23.90
CA LEU A 61 12.61 5.65 -25.01
C LEU A 61 13.52 6.39 -25.98
N LYS A 62 14.41 5.69 -26.69
CA LYS A 62 15.25 6.23 -27.74
C LYS A 62 15.31 5.31 -28.93
N ASN A 63 15.19 5.89 -30.12
CA ASN A 63 15.44 5.19 -31.35
C ASN A 63 16.95 5.24 -31.69
N TYR A 64 17.64 4.14 -31.45
CA TYR A 64 19.09 4.02 -31.71
C TYR A 64 19.42 3.70 -33.18
N SER A 65 18.44 3.57 -34.09
CA SER A 65 18.71 3.41 -35.49
C SER A 65 19.36 4.69 -36.07
N VAL A 66 20.26 4.54 -37.04
CA VAL A 66 20.98 5.67 -37.66
C VAL A 66 20.19 6.33 -38.77
N SER A 67 19.22 5.64 -39.39
CA SER A 67 18.55 6.09 -40.61
C SER A 67 17.07 5.73 -40.71
N VAL A 68 16.53 4.95 -39.74
CA VAL A 68 15.17 4.42 -39.81
C VAL A 68 14.29 5.08 -38.78
N THR A 69 13.22 5.70 -39.21
CA THR A 69 12.14 6.20 -38.35
C THR A 69 11.30 5.02 -37.88
N ALA A 70 11.07 4.93 -36.57
CA ALA A 70 10.11 4.01 -35.98
C ALA A 70 8.70 4.63 -36.01
N ARG A 71 7.69 3.85 -36.37
CA ARG A 71 6.29 4.26 -36.40
C ARG A 71 5.44 3.27 -35.66
N ASP A 72 4.36 3.76 -35.07
CA ASP A 72 3.38 2.93 -34.34
C ASP A 72 4.09 2.01 -33.34
N VAL A 73 4.89 2.61 -32.45
CA VAL A 73 5.67 1.88 -31.45
C VAL A 73 4.77 1.53 -30.27
N LEU A 74 4.43 0.25 -30.14
CA LEU A 74 3.74 -0.26 -28.97
C LEU A 74 4.75 -0.44 -27.83
N VAL A 75 4.46 0.16 -26.69
CA VAL A 75 5.18 -0.04 -25.43
C VAL A 75 4.26 -0.77 -24.47
N ASN A 76 4.66 -1.95 -24.05
CA ASN A 76 3.90 -2.77 -23.09
C ASN A 76 4.77 -3.08 -21.89
N VAL A 77 4.23 -2.84 -20.70
CA VAL A 77 4.86 -3.15 -19.42
C VAL A 77 4.14 -4.31 -18.78
N GLU A 78 4.83 -5.42 -18.61
CA GLU A 78 4.34 -6.57 -17.82
C GLU A 78 4.63 -6.30 -16.34
N ASN A 79 3.58 -6.25 -15.54
CA ASN A 79 3.65 -5.88 -14.14
C ASN A 79 4.15 -7.04 -13.29
N PRO A 80 5.10 -6.82 -12.37
CA PRO A 80 5.48 -7.81 -11.38
C PRO A 80 4.33 -8.08 -10.39
N GLY A 81 4.43 -9.19 -9.64
CA GLY A 81 3.44 -9.52 -8.62
C GLY A 81 3.29 -8.40 -7.58
N GLY A 82 2.06 -8.08 -7.25
CA GLY A 82 1.73 -7.00 -6.31
C GLY A 82 1.64 -5.60 -6.93
N ILE A 83 1.88 -5.44 -8.24
CA ILE A 83 1.68 -4.19 -8.96
C ILE A 83 0.49 -4.33 -9.91
N ALA A 84 -0.39 -3.33 -9.91
CA ALA A 84 -1.52 -3.24 -10.82
C ALA A 84 -1.65 -1.81 -11.38
N PRO A 85 -2.15 -1.62 -12.61
CA PRO A 85 -2.49 -0.29 -13.11
C PRO A 85 -3.53 0.36 -12.20
N VAL A 86 -3.40 1.66 -11.97
CA VAL A 86 -4.44 2.46 -11.31
C VAL A 86 -5.76 2.30 -12.08
N TYR A 87 -6.88 2.26 -11.36
CA TYR A 87 -8.19 2.07 -12.00
C TYR A 87 -8.44 3.09 -13.11
N GLY A 88 -8.73 2.57 -14.31
CA GLY A 88 -8.95 3.38 -15.52
C GLY A 88 -7.70 3.63 -16.35
N THR A 89 -6.53 3.15 -15.94
CA THR A 89 -5.27 3.18 -16.72
C THR A 89 -4.91 1.80 -17.27
N VAL A 90 -3.90 1.74 -18.10
CA VAL A 90 -3.43 0.51 -18.75
C VAL A 90 -1.91 0.43 -18.71
N SER A 91 -1.35 -0.79 -18.81
CA SER A 91 0.10 -1.03 -18.85
C SER A 91 0.66 -1.03 -20.26
N GLN A 92 -0.01 -0.41 -21.22
CA GLN A 92 0.46 -0.30 -22.60
C GLN A 92 0.09 1.05 -23.21
N THR A 93 0.94 1.56 -24.11
CA THR A 93 0.70 2.79 -24.85
C THR A 93 1.37 2.75 -26.21
N TRP A 94 1.05 3.73 -27.06
CA TRP A 94 1.63 3.88 -28.38
C TRP A 94 2.41 5.17 -28.47
N VAL A 95 3.55 5.12 -29.20
CA VAL A 95 4.28 6.29 -29.65
C VAL A 95 4.17 6.33 -31.18
N ASP A 96 3.58 7.41 -31.70
CA ASP A 96 3.23 7.50 -33.14
C ASP A 96 4.46 7.42 -34.04
N GLU A 97 5.48 8.25 -33.76
CA GLU A 97 6.68 8.33 -34.59
C GLU A 97 7.91 8.71 -33.74
N MET A 98 9.04 8.09 -34.04
CA MET A 98 10.35 8.43 -33.49
C MET A 98 11.40 8.40 -34.61
N GLY A 99 11.93 9.55 -34.96
CA GLY A 99 13.07 9.68 -35.93
C GLY A 99 14.35 9.02 -35.39
N PRO A 100 15.37 8.86 -36.26
CA PRO A 100 16.69 8.37 -35.86
C PRO A 100 17.30 9.23 -34.74
N GLY A 101 17.69 8.62 -33.63
CA GLY A 101 18.26 9.29 -32.44
C GLY A 101 17.27 10.05 -31.59
N GLU A 102 15.99 10.10 -31.95
CA GLU A 102 14.94 10.79 -31.22
C GLU A 102 14.53 10.04 -29.94
N THR A 103 14.08 10.78 -28.95
CA THR A 103 13.56 10.26 -27.68
C THR A 103 12.08 10.57 -27.52
N ALA A 104 11.36 9.70 -26.81
CA ALA A 104 9.97 9.90 -26.41
C ALA A 104 9.78 9.40 -24.98
N THR A 105 8.98 10.10 -24.19
CA THR A 105 8.66 9.68 -22.83
C THR A 105 7.22 9.17 -22.77
N VAL A 106 7.04 8.02 -22.12
CA VAL A 106 5.74 7.42 -21.82
C VAL A 106 5.64 7.15 -20.33
N SER A 107 4.45 7.34 -19.75
CA SER A 107 4.22 7.18 -18.32
C SER A 107 3.09 6.22 -18.06
N PHE A 108 3.19 5.47 -16.96
CA PHE A 108 2.24 4.47 -16.51
C PHE A 108 1.97 4.67 -15.03
N ASP A 109 0.69 4.74 -14.65
CA ASP A 109 0.27 4.90 -13.26
C ASP A 109 -0.10 3.55 -12.68
N TYR A 110 0.53 3.25 -11.56
CA TYR A 110 0.40 1.98 -10.85
C TYR A 110 0.04 2.18 -9.39
N THR A 111 -0.64 1.18 -8.85
CA THR A 111 -0.81 0.99 -7.41
C THR A 111 0.00 -0.22 -6.96
N SER A 112 0.64 -0.11 -5.80
CA SER A 112 1.41 -1.18 -5.21
C SER A 112 0.63 -1.86 -4.08
N SER A 113 0.76 -3.19 -3.95
CA SER A 113 0.21 -3.92 -2.81
C SER A 113 1.03 -3.69 -1.55
N VAL A 114 0.39 -3.55 -0.39
CA VAL A 114 1.05 -3.54 0.93
C VAL A 114 1.78 -4.85 1.24
N GLU A 115 1.55 -5.90 0.45
CA GLU A 115 2.15 -7.23 0.65
C GLU A 115 3.46 -7.43 -0.10
N ILE A 116 3.92 -6.41 -0.84
CA ILE A 116 5.21 -6.48 -1.52
C ILE A 116 6.33 -6.61 -0.48
N THR A 117 7.17 -7.61 -0.68
CA THR A 117 8.37 -7.87 0.13
C THR A 117 9.58 -7.93 -0.79
N GLY A 118 10.74 -7.52 -0.27
CA GLY A 118 11.99 -7.46 -1.04
C GLY A 118 12.39 -6.03 -1.40
N ASP A 119 13.64 -5.86 -1.80
CA ASP A 119 14.27 -4.56 -2.04
C ASP A 119 14.06 -4.04 -3.47
N TYR A 120 13.63 -4.91 -4.38
CA TYR A 120 13.49 -4.62 -5.80
C TYR A 120 12.32 -5.37 -6.43
N LEU A 121 11.74 -4.77 -7.49
CA LEU A 121 10.79 -5.39 -8.40
C LEU A 121 11.32 -5.32 -9.83
N ASP A 122 11.13 -6.40 -10.60
CA ASP A 122 11.56 -6.50 -11.98
C ASP A 122 10.34 -6.34 -12.91
N PHE A 123 10.31 -5.26 -13.71
CA PHE A 123 9.32 -5.01 -14.75
C PHE A 123 9.84 -5.50 -16.09
N SER A 124 9.06 -6.30 -16.81
CA SER A 124 9.38 -6.71 -18.18
C SER A 124 8.75 -5.74 -19.17
N ILE A 125 9.57 -5.06 -19.96
CA ILE A 125 9.13 -4.05 -20.91
C ILE A 125 9.36 -4.58 -22.32
N THR A 126 8.31 -4.57 -23.13
CA THR A 126 8.34 -4.94 -24.54
C THR A 126 8.05 -3.72 -25.39
N MET A 127 8.92 -3.44 -26.34
CA MET A 127 8.77 -2.37 -27.31
C MET A 127 8.70 -2.99 -28.71
N ILE A 128 7.59 -2.76 -29.43
CA ILE A 128 7.36 -3.28 -30.78
C ILE A 128 7.23 -2.11 -31.74
N GLY A 129 8.17 -1.99 -32.67
CA GLY A 129 8.15 -0.99 -33.73
C GLY A 129 8.30 -1.65 -35.09
N GLY A 130 7.28 -1.59 -35.93
CA GLY A 130 7.25 -2.29 -37.21
C GLY A 130 7.37 -3.81 -37.04
N SER A 131 8.42 -4.43 -37.61
CA SER A 131 8.68 -5.87 -37.50
C SER A 131 9.66 -6.24 -36.39
N THR A 132 10.10 -5.27 -35.58
CA THR A 132 11.13 -5.48 -34.55
C THR A 132 10.50 -5.41 -33.15
N ALA A 133 10.81 -6.39 -32.31
CA ALA A 133 10.46 -6.40 -30.91
C ALA A 133 11.72 -6.40 -30.05
N ASN A 134 11.79 -5.49 -29.09
CA ASN A 134 12.86 -5.40 -28.11
C ASN A 134 12.29 -5.64 -26.70
N TYR A 135 13.07 -6.31 -25.88
CA TYR A 135 12.71 -6.69 -24.52
C TYR A 135 13.77 -6.20 -23.56
N ILE A 136 13.34 -5.63 -22.45
CA ILE A 136 14.22 -5.23 -21.36
C ILE A 136 13.56 -5.57 -20.01
N THR A 137 14.38 -5.94 -19.04
CA THR A 137 13.96 -6.03 -17.65
C THR A 137 14.49 -4.81 -16.91
N LEU A 138 13.59 -4.05 -16.32
CA LEU A 138 13.89 -2.89 -15.51
C LEU A 138 13.75 -3.28 -14.05
N ARG A 139 14.78 -3.05 -13.25
CA ARG A 139 14.78 -3.29 -11.83
C ARG A 139 14.52 -1.99 -11.09
N ALA A 140 13.35 -1.89 -10.43
CA ALA A 140 12.93 -0.74 -9.65
C ALA A 140 13.11 -0.99 -8.13
N PRO A 141 13.67 -0.03 -7.37
CA PRO A 141 13.82 -0.19 -5.93
C PRO A 141 12.46 -0.14 -5.23
N VAL A 142 12.32 -0.96 -4.20
CA VAL A 142 11.16 -0.99 -3.29
C VAL A 142 11.63 -0.58 -1.90
N GLY A 143 10.83 0.19 -1.21
CA GLY A 143 11.14 0.56 0.17
C GLY A 143 10.29 1.71 0.65
N SER A 144 10.40 2.00 1.93
CA SER A 144 9.79 3.15 2.58
C SER A 144 10.82 3.74 3.54
N ASP A 145 10.72 5.04 3.79
CA ASP A 145 11.57 5.71 4.79
C ASP A 145 11.17 5.34 6.23
N THR A 146 10.00 4.70 6.37
CA THR A 146 9.53 4.15 7.64
C THR A 146 9.20 2.66 7.49
N PRO A 147 9.40 1.84 8.52
CA PRO A 147 9.07 0.42 8.47
C PRO A 147 7.55 0.15 8.58
N PHE A 148 6.71 1.15 8.32
CA PHE A 148 5.27 1.03 8.47
C PHE A 148 4.51 1.59 7.27
N SER A 149 3.46 0.87 6.85
CA SER A 149 2.38 1.41 6.02
C SER A 149 1.15 1.63 6.88
N VAL A 150 0.62 2.85 6.88
CA VAL A 150 -0.59 3.22 7.63
C VAL A 150 -1.81 2.86 6.78
N MET A 151 -2.69 2.01 7.32
CA MET A 151 -3.88 1.52 6.62
C MET A 151 -5.13 2.34 6.98
N ALA A 152 -5.23 2.75 8.24
CA ALA A 152 -6.33 3.57 8.74
C ALA A 152 -5.93 4.23 10.06
N TYR A 153 -6.54 5.36 10.35
CA TYR A 153 -6.43 6.00 11.66
C TYR A 153 -7.74 6.65 12.05
N GLN A 154 -7.89 6.88 13.34
CA GLN A 154 -9.02 7.63 13.90
C GLN A 154 -8.50 8.54 15.01
N ILE A 155 -8.73 9.83 14.87
CA ILE A 155 -8.49 10.85 15.89
C ILE A 155 -9.86 11.40 16.30
N PRO A 156 -10.18 11.52 17.61
CA PRO A 156 -11.46 12.08 18.06
C PRO A 156 -11.52 13.58 17.71
N GLU A 157 -12.59 14.01 17.07
CA GLU A 157 -12.82 15.43 16.76
C GLU A 157 -13.15 16.25 18.04
N GLN A 158 -13.73 15.56 19.04
CA GLN A 158 -14.13 16.20 20.31
C GLN A 158 -13.78 15.30 21.49
N ILE A 159 -13.32 15.92 22.58
CA ILE A 159 -13.01 15.27 23.86
C ILE A 159 -13.63 16.14 24.96
N THR A 160 -14.24 15.56 25.98
CA THR A 160 -14.72 16.30 27.15
C THR A 160 -13.67 16.25 28.27
N VAL A 161 -13.42 17.38 28.95
CA VAL A 161 -12.47 17.42 30.07
C VAL A 161 -12.84 16.39 31.11
N GLY A 162 -11.86 15.55 31.50
CA GLY A 162 -12.01 14.49 32.49
C GLY A 162 -12.68 13.22 32.00
N GLU A 163 -13.16 13.16 30.74
CA GLU A 163 -13.67 11.95 30.13
C GLU A 163 -12.61 11.25 29.30
N TYR A 164 -12.76 9.94 29.14
CA TYR A 164 -11.91 9.12 28.27
C TYR A 164 -12.42 9.16 26.83
N SER A 165 -11.54 9.46 25.91
CA SER A 165 -11.74 9.26 24.49
C SER A 165 -10.69 8.28 23.93
N SER A 166 -10.77 7.91 22.67
CA SER A 166 -9.83 6.97 22.07
C SER A 166 -9.37 7.48 20.71
N ALA A 167 -8.06 7.54 20.52
CA ALA A 167 -7.44 7.60 19.19
C ALA A 167 -6.95 6.20 18.82
N SER A 168 -6.92 5.88 17.53
CA SER A 168 -6.45 4.56 17.06
C SER A 168 -5.76 4.64 15.71
N ILE A 169 -4.86 3.69 15.48
CA ILE A 169 -4.16 3.51 14.23
C ILE A 169 -4.12 2.03 13.86
N SER A 170 -4.33 1.75 12.57
CA SER A 170 -4.10 0.44 11.97
C SER A 170 -2.95 0.57 10.98
N PHE A 171 -1.93 -0.26 11.13
CA PHE A 171 -0.72 -0.22 10.30
C PHE A 171 -0.17 -1.62 10.07
N ARG A 172 0.66 -1.75 9.03
CA ARG A 172 1.39 -2.97 8.69
C ARG A 172 2.89 -2.71 8.76
N VAL A 173 3.64 -3.70 9.24
CA VAL A 173 5.11 -3.69 9.20
C VAL A 173 5.57 -4.05 7.79
N LEU A 174 6.36 -3.17 7.18
CA LEU A 174 6.98 -3.34 5.87
C LEU A 174 8.34 -4.04 5.99
N GLY A 175 8.87 -4.51 4.85
CA GLY A 175 10.18 -5.12 4.76
C GLY A 175 10.21 -6.56 5.28
N SER A 176 11.44 -7.08 5.50
CA SER A 176 11.71 -8.46 5.89
C SER A 176 12.13 -8.62 7.35
N GLU A 177 12.36 -7.53 8.07
CA GLU A 177 12.86 -7.52 9.43
C GLU A 177 11.82 -7.18 10.49
N ASN A 178 12.06 -7.65 11.72
CA ASN A 178 11.21 -7.33 12.85
C ASN A 178 11.52 -5.93 13.36
N VAL A 179 10.47 -5.15 13.65
CA VAL A 179 10.59 -3.82 14.25
C VAL A 179 10.46 -3.92 15.76
N ARG A 180 11.37 -3.26 16.49
CA ARG A 180 11.47 -3.32 17.95
C ARG A 180 11.00 -2.04 18.61
N ASN A 181 10.63 -2.15 19.90
CA ASN A 181 10.22 -1.04 20.76
C ASN A 181 9.09 -0.18 20.18
N VAL A 182 8.18 -0.84 19.43
CA VAL A 182 7.05 -0.14 18.80
C VAL A 182 6.11 0.37 19.87
N ALA A 183 5.75 1.66 19.77
CA ALA A 183 4.76 2.31 20.61
C ALA A 183 3.95 3.31 19.80
N VAL A 184 2.69 3.49 20.18
CA VAL A 184 1.81 4.53 19.65
C VAL A 184 1.64 5.61 20.71
N GLU A 185 1.85 6.85 20.33
CA GLU A 185 1.66 8.02 21.17
C GLU A 185 0.63 8.94 20.53
N PHE A 186 -0.20 9.55 21.36
CA PHE A 186 -1.09 10.64 20.97
C PHE A 186 -0.70 11.89 21.74
N THR A 187 -0.48 12.98 21.01
CA THR A 187 -0.15 14.28 21.57
C THR A 187 -1.27 15.29 21.36
N LEU A 188 -1.30 16.31 22.18
CA LEU A 188 -2.11 17.54 22.03
C LEU A 188 -1.16 18.73 22.12
N ASP A 189 -1.06 19.53 21.05
CA ASP A 189 -0.10 20.64 20.90
C ASP A 189 1.35 20.23 21.22
N GLY A 190 1.74 19.00 20.80
CA GLY A 190 3.07 18.44 21.04
C GLY A 190 3.32 17.88 22.43
N GLU A 191 2.35 18.01 23.36
CA GLU A 191 2.45 17.41 24.70
C GLU A 191 1.84 15.99 24.70
N THR A 192 2.55 15.02 25.28
CA THR A 192 2.08 13.62 25.36
C THR A 192 0.78 13.53 26.16
N ALA A 193 -0.33 13.28 25.48
CA ALA A 193 -1.61 13.03 26.11
C ALA A 193 -1.78 11.56 26.51
N SER A 194 -1.22 10.65 25.71
CA SER A 194 -1.23 9.21 26.00
C SER A 194 -0.20 8.44 25.16
N ARG A 195 0.31 7.32 25.71
CA ARG A 195 1.24 6.43 25.03
C ARG A 195 0.91 4.98 25.34
N SER A 196 0.94 4.11 24.32
CA SER A 196 0.73 2.67 24.42
C SER A 196 1.89 1.92 23.80
N THR A 197 2.57 1.07 24.58
CA THR A 197 3.69 0.26 24.12
C THR A 197 3.19 -1.06 23.57
N ILE A 198 3.67 -1.44 22.37
CA ILE A 198 3.34 -2.70 21.69
C ILE A 198 4.47 -3.71 21.85
N GLY A 199 5.74 -3.26 21.75
CA GLY A 199 6.94 -4.09 21.84
C GLY A 199 7.48 -4.47 20.47
N ILE A 200 7.68 -5.78 20.22
CA ILE A 200 8.23 -6.29 18.96
C ILE A 200 7.12 -6.67 18.00
N LEU A 201 7.23 -6.23 16.76
CA LEU A 201 6.35 -6.63 15.66
C LEU A 201 7.15 -7.36 14.58
N THR A 202 6.63 -8.48 14.11
CA THR A 202 7.25 -9.25 13.02
C THR A 202 7.00 -8.59 11.67
N ALA A 203 7.94 -8.81 10.75
CA ALA A 203 7.79 -8.41 9.35
C ALA A 203 6.44 -8.88 8.78
N GLY A 204 5.76 -8.01 8.03
CA GLY A 204 4.46 -8.28 7.44
C GLY A 204 3.27 -8.29 8.40
N ALA A 205 3.48 -8.13 9.72
CA ALA A 205 2.39 -8.11 10.69
C ALA A 205 1.51 -6.87 10.52
N THR A 206 0.19 -7.07 10.59
CA THR A 206 -0.79 -5.99 10.68
C THR A 206 -1.22 -5.82 12.13
N ARG A 207 -1.28 -4.59 12.61
CA ARG A 207 -1.68 -4.26 13.98
C ARG A 207 -2.65 -3.08 14.00
N THR A 208 -3.69 -3.19 14.81
CA THR A 208 -4.52 -2.05 15.20
C THR A 208 -4.24 -1.77 16.67
N GLN A 209 -3.91 -0.52 16.99
CA GLN A 209 -3.60 -0.08 18.34
C GLN A 209 -4.40 1.17 18.68
N GLY A 210 -5.13 1.12 19.80
CA GLY A 210 -5.80 2.27 20.40
C GLY A 210 -4.95 2.85 21.52
N VAL A 211 -5.09 4.17 21.72
CA VAL A 211 -4.58 4.92 22.88
C VAL A 211 -5.73 5.67 23.52
N SER A 212 -5.85 5.58 24.84
CA SER A 212 -6.87 6.33 25.60
C SER A 212 -6.39 7.76 25.79
N VAL A 213 -7.25 8.71 25.48
CA VAL A 213 -6.95 10.14 25.56
C VAL A 213 -7.80 10.79 26.62
N THR A 214 -7.19 11.60 27.48
CA THR A 214 -7.89 12.48 28.43
C THR A 214 -7.32 13.87 28.31
N ALA A 215 -8.19 14.87 28.27
CA ALA A 215 -7.78 16.27 28.27
C ALA A 215 -8.10 16.93 29.63
N VAL A 216 -7.26 17.88 30.01
CA VAL A 216 -7.36 18.55 31.31
C VAL A 216 -7.94 19.97 31.24
N SER A 217 -7.90 20.59 30.07
CA SER A 217 -8.35 21.98 29.85
C SER A 217 -9.17 22.10 28.57
N PRO A 218 -10.26 22.89 28.59
CA PRO A 218 -11.01 23.17 27.35
C PRO A 218 -10.20 24.02 26.40
N GLY A 219 -10.40 23.79 25.08
CA GLY A 219 -9.72 24.55 24.02
C GLY A 219 -9.72 23.81 22.68
N GLN A 220 -9.01 24.39 21.72
CA GLN A 220 -8.68 23.71 20.46
C GLN A 220 -7.21 23.36 20.49
N TYR A 221 -6.88 22.15 20.07
CA TYR A 221 -5.54 21.58 20.11
C TYR A 221 -5.24 20.87 18.78
N GLU A 222 -3.97 20.89 18.37
CA GLU A 222 -3.49 20.03 17.29
C GLU A 222 -3.18 18.64 17.89
N GLY A 223 -4.00 17.67 17.51
CA GLY A 223 -3.83 16.27 17.93
C GLY A 223 -3.01 15.52 16.89
N GLU A 224 -1.96 14.81 17.33
CA GLU A 224 -1.13 13.99 16.45
C GLU A 224 -1.00 12.56 16.96
N LEU A 225 -1.08 11.59 16.05
CA LEU A 225 -0.71 10.20 16.27
C LEU A 225 0.72 9.97 15.80
N ILE A 226 1.56 9.46 16.69
CA ILE A 226 2.99 9.24 16.46
C ILE A 226 3.32 7.76 16.70
N LEU A 227 4.02 7.13 15.74
CA LEU A 227 4.63 5.82 15.90
C LEU A 227 6.09 5.99 16.30
N HIS A 228 6.48 5.35 17.42
CA HIS A 228 7.86 5.20 17.86
C HIS A 228 8.35 3.80 17.58
N TYR A 229 9.63 3.67 17.25
CA TYR A 229 10.27 2.39 16.98
C TYR A 229 11.80 2.52 17.04
N ASP A 230 12.50 1.40 17.15
CA ASP A 230 13.94 1.37 16.95
C ASP A 230 14.24 0.97 15.50
N ASP A 231 15.13 1.73 14.85
CA ASP A 231 15.63 1.42 13.52
C ASP A 231 16.67 0.24 13.56
N GLU A 232 17.20 -0.13 12.40
CA GLU A 232 18.17 -1.21 12.26
C GLU A 232 19.46 -0.98 13.06
N ALA A 233 19.79 0.28 13.36
CA ALA A 233 20.94 0.66 14.19
C ALA A 233 20.61 0.75 15.69
N ASP A 234 19.47 0.23 16.14
CA ASP A 234 18.92 0.33 17.50
C ASP A 234 18.74 1.78 17.99
N GLN A 235 18.50 2.72 17.05
CA GLN A 235 18.22 4.10 17.38
C GLN A 235 16.70 4.34 17.41
N ASN A 236 16.25 4.99 18.49
CA ASN A 236 14.85 5.35 18.61
C ASN A 236 14.47 6.40 17.55
N ARG A 237 13.46 6.08 16.77
CA ARG A 237 12.86 6.90 15.73
C ARG A 237 11.39 7.15 16.03
N SER A 238 10.87 8.22 15.46
CA SER A 238 9.44 8.52 15.51
C SER A 238 8.97 9.06 14.17
N VAL A 239 7.73 8.73 13.82
CA VAL A 239 7.06 9.25 12.63
C VAL A 239 5.66 9.72 13.01
N VAL A 240 5.29 10.95 12.63
CA VAL A 240 3.93 11.45 12.72
C VAL A 240 3.13 10.82 11.59
N VAL A 241 2.09 10.07 11.95
CA VAL A 241 1.30 9.30 10.99
C VAL A 241 -0.03 9.95 10.65
N ALA A 242 -0.56 10.78 11.53
CA ALA A 242 -1.76 11.55 11.31
C ALA A 242 -1.84 12.74 12.27
N GLY A 243 -2.48 13.82 11.83
CA GLY A 243 -2.79 14.99 12.64
C GLY A 243 -4.20 15.49 12.36
N ALA A 244 -4.87 16.04 13.36
CA ALA A 244 -6.18 16.66 13.26
C ALA A 244 -6.40 17.68 14.37
N THR A 245 -7.21 18.70 14.11
CA THR A 245 -7.67 19.63 15.15
C THR A 245 -8.67 18.94 16.07
N VAL A 246 -8.42 18.97 17.37
CA VAL A 246 -9.25 18.37 18.42
C VAL A 246 -9.87 19.45 19.29
N THR A 247 -11.20 19.46 19.41
CA THR A 247 -11.92 20.39 20.29
C THR A 247 -12.15 19.76 21.65
N VAL A 248 -11.56 20.34 22.69
CA VAL A 248 -11.78 19.89 24.07
C VAL A 248 -12.91 20.72 24.70
N LEU A 249 -14.00 20.06 25.04
CA LEU A 249 -15.17 20.66 25.64
C LEU A 249 -15.02 20.74 27.17
N PRO A 250 -15.60 21.77 27.82
CA PRO A 250 -15.68 21.81 29.30
C PRO A 250 -16.44 20.57 29.85
N PRO A 251 -16.18 20.19 31.09
CA PRO A 251 -16.92 19.10 31.73
C PRO A 251 -18.41 19.39 31.69
N ALA A 252 -19.23 18.35 31.45
CA ALA A 252 -20.66 18.47 31.47
C ALA A 252 -21.09 19.06 32.86
N GLN A 253 -21.67 20.25 32.84
CA GLN A 253 -22.24 20.81 34.07
C GLN A 253 -23.39 19.89 34.45
N SER A 254 -23.27 19.25 35.63
CA SER A 254 -24.41 18.61 36.22
C SER A 254 -25.47 19.68 36.38
N GLU A 255 -26.57 19.61 35.63
CA GLU A 255 -27.72 20.48 35.87
C GLU A 255 -28.02 20.40 37.39
N PRO A 256 -28.15 21.57 38.06
CA PRO A 256 -28.53 21.53 39.47
C PRO A 256 -29.83 20.71 39.55
N GLN A 257 -29.78 19.56 40.22
CA GLN A 257 -31.00 18.83 40.53
C GLN A 257 -31.90 19.82 41.25
N GLU A 258 -33.00 20.24 40.61
CA GLU A 258 -34.06 20.96 41.30
C GLU A 258 -34.32 20.21 42.60
N PRO A 259 -34.34 20.93 43.73
CA PRO A 259 -34.59 20.28 45.02
C PRO A 259 -35.88 19.48 44.86
N VAL A 260 -35.77 18.16 44.98
CA VAL A 260 -36.95 17.28 45.07
C VAL A 260 -37.81 17.82 46.21
N VAL A 261 -38.82 18.60 45.82
CA VAL A 261 -39.86 19.04 46.79
C VAL A 261 -40.52 17.76 47.24
N SER A 262 -40.17 17.32 48.46
CA SER A 262 -40.85 16.20 49.13
C SER A 262 -42.34 16.50 49.08
N PRO A 263 -43.16 15.63 48.47
CA PRO A 263 -44.60 15.83 48.52
C PRO A 263 -45.06 15.85 50.00
N THR A 264 -45.66 16.96 50.39
CA THR A 264 -46.38 17.08 51.65
C THR A 264 -47.37 15.91 51.71
N PRO A 265 -47.49 15.17 52.87
CA PRO A 265 -48.43 14.07 52.96
C PRO A 265 -49.85 14.62 52.76
N ALA A 266 -50.48 14.34 51.66
CA ALA A 266 -51.90 14.56 51.43
C ALA A 266 -52.65 13.44 52.13
N GLU A 267 -53.65 13.86 52.97
CA GLU A 267 -54.56 13.02 53.68
C GLU A 267 -55.17 11.87 52.86
N ALA A 268 -55.29 10.73 53.56
CA ALA A 268 -55.89 9.51 53.05
C ALA A 268 -57.34 9.70 52.58
N GLY A 269 -57.60 9.49 51.33
CA GLY A 269 -58.96 9.41 50.76
C GLY A 269 -58.93 8.48 49.54
N GLY A 270 -59.46 7.29 49.71
CA GLY A 270 -59.53 6.08 48.92
C GLY A 270 -59.68 6.20 47.40
N SER A 271 -59.03 5.28 46.76
CA SER A 271 -59.59 4.32 45.78
C SER A 271 -58.42 3.60 45.09
N SER A 272 -58.30 2.35 45.49
CA SER A 272 -57.53 1.35 44.77
C SER A 272 -58.24 1.08 43.46
N GLU A 273 -57.61 1.42 42.34
CA GLU A 273 -57.71 0.68 41.06
C GLU A 273 -56.87 1.43 40.01
N ILE A 274 -56.08 0.69 39.25
CA ILE A 274 -55.26 1.03 38.08
C ILE A 274 -53.74 1.06 38.39
N PHE A 275 -53.16 -0.10 38.71
CA PHE A 275 -51.74 -0.31 38.61
C PHE A 275 -51.38 -1.74 38.09
N LEU A 276 -52.16 -2.30 37.15
CA LEU A 276 -51.93 -3.67 36.66
C LEU A 276 -51.83 -3.78 35.12
N LEU A 277 -51.67 -2.67 34.40
CA LEU A 277 -51.57 -2.72 32.93
C LEU A 277 -50.21 -2.33 32.35
N GLY A 278 -49.22 -1.93 33.16
CA GLY A 278 -47.90 -1.48 32.66
C GLY A 278 -46.86 -2.59 32.48
N ILE A 279 -46.93 -3.71 33.18
CA ILE A 279 -45.90 -4.75 33.18
C ILE A 279 -46.14 -5.84 32.13
N GLY A 280 -47.38 -6.04 31.69
CA GLY A 280 -47.73 -7.05 30.67
C GLY A 280 -47.27 -6.69 29.23
N GLY A 281 -47.13 -5.40 28.87
CA GLY A 281 -46.80 -4.96 27.55
C GLY A 281 -45.32 -5.18 27.16
N ILE A 282 -44.39 -5.07 28.10
CA ILE A 282 -42.95 -5.18 27.84
C ILE A 282 -42.53 -6.64 27.63
N LEU A 283 -43.18 -7.60 28.30
CA LEU A 283 -42.89 -9.04 28.13
C LEU A 283 -43.39 -9.59 26.79
N ILE A 284 -44.48 -9.07 26.23
CA ILE A 284 -45.00 -9.53 24.92
C ILE A 284 -44.12 -9.04 23.77
N LEU A 285 -43.54 -7.82 23.87
CA LEU A 285 -42.67 -7.28 22.83
C LEU A 285 -41.34 -8.03 22.78
N SER A 286 -40.77 -8.46 23.91
CA SER A 286 -39.51 -9.21 23.96
C SER A 286 -39.62 -10.61 23.35
N VAL A 287 -40.75 -11.30 23.54
CA VAL A 287 -41.01 -12.63 22.96
C VAL A 287 -41.17 -12.52 21.43
N PHE A 288 -41.80 -11.43 20.93
CA PHE A 288 -42.00 -11.25 19.49
C PHE A 288 -40.70 -11.01 18.74
N VAL A 289 -39.76 -10.26 19.34
CA VAL A 289 -38.43 -10.01 18.72
C VAL A 289 -37.60 -11.29 18.67
N VAL A 290 -37.64 -12.13 19.70
CA VAL A 290 -36.91 -13.40 19.72
C VAL A 290 -37.46 -14.39 18.71
N VAL A 291 -38.77 -14.46 18.52
CA VAL A 291 -39.42 -15.33 17.49
C VAL A 291 -39.11 -14.87 16.09
N LEU A 292 -39.07 -13.55 15.82
CA LEU A 292 -38.70 -13.01 14.52
C LEU A 292 -37.22 -13.25 14.16
N LEU A 293 -36.31 -13.17 15.13
CA LEU A 293 -34.90 -13.48 14.95
C LEU A 293 -34.66 -14.98 14.70
N TRP A 294 -35.44 -15.85 15.34
CA TRP A 294 -35.35 -17.29 15.13
C TRP A 294 -35.90 -17.73 13.80
N ALA A 295 -36.97 -17.11 13.31
CA ALA A 295 -37.56 -17.37 12.00
C ALA A 295 -36.65 -16.93 10.82
N ARG A 296 -35.82 -15.89 11.03
CA ARG A 296 -34.82 -15.44 10.03
C ARG A 296 -33.60 -16.36 9.90
N LYS A 297 -33.30 -17.17 10.91
CA LYS A 297 -32.16 -18.10 10.92
C LYS A 297 -32.47 -19.45 10.25
N LYS A 298 -33.73 -19.67 9.81
CA LYS A 298 -34.18 -20.93 9.19
C LYS A 298 -34.53 -20.81 7.70
N ARG A 299 -34.17 -19.68 7.06
CA ARG A 299 -34.23 -19.53 5.59
C ARG A 299 -32.85 -19.45 4.96
#